data_dc8f6c703d11cd735ef8203366875f9d
#
_entry.id   dc8f6c703d11cd735ef8203366875f9d
#
_cell.length_a   1.000
_cell.length_b   1.000
_cell.length_c   1.000
_cell.angle_alpha   90.00
_cell.angle_beta   90.00
_cell.angle_gamma   90.00
#
_symmetry.space_group_name_H-M   'P 1'
#
loop_
_entity.id
_entity.type
_entity.pdbx_description
1 polymer ?
#
loop_
_entity_poly.entity_id
_entity_poly.type
_entity_poly.pdbx_seq_one_letter_code
_entity_poly.pdbx_strand_id
1 'polypeptide(L)'
;MKTIVIPQFYRGPSGQKGLYNRQEVGLARAFAALGCRAVVLYPEPGAKAPKVETPEPNVKICYLPAVAFGTQALYKSWQILLDEQADAVHVMGDNSLGVPGLYRFCEKHGIVFYSQLGALKSTSNHAIVRGVMDLLLHRNLTVYRKTPTYAKTPAVAAELESLGVPCRGLMPVGLDTAIIPTIPGSKAMIRRELNINEQVKVLAFVGRLDAYKQPLDLVP
;
A
#
# COMPACT_ATOMS: atom_id res chain seq x y z
N MET A 1 -17.94 -16.67 5.06
CA MET A 1 -17.24 -15.37 5.19
C MET A 1 -16.08 -15.38 4.22
N LYS A 2 -15.90 -14.32 3.41
CA LYS A 2 -14.80 -14.25 2.44
C LYS A 2 -13.52 -13.81 3.12
N THR A 3 -12.38 -14.41 2.73
CA THR A 3 -11.06 -14.05 3.24
C THR A 3 -10.28 -13.27 2.17
N ILE A 4 -9.86 -12.05 2.51
CA ILE A 4 -9.07 -11.18 1.64
C ILE A 4 -7.68 -11.05 2.23
N VAL A 5 -6.66 -11.33 1.44
CA VAL A 5 -5.25 -11.20 1.82
C VAL A 5 -4.63 -9.96 1.17
N ILE A 6 -3.92 -9.17 1.96
CA ILE A 6 -3.29 -7.90 1.54
C ILE A 6 -1.78 -8.02 1.75
N PRO A 7 -1.01 -8.47 0.76
CA PRO A 7 0.44 -8.57 0.87
C PRO A 7 1.13 -7.23 0.66
N GLN A 8 2.05 -6.89 1.56
CA GLN A 8 3.00 -5.80 1.39
C GLN A 8 4.31 -6.34 0.82
N PHE A 9 4.95 -5.58 -0.09
CA PHE A 9 6.18 -6.00 -0.74
C PHE A 9 7.42 -5.24 -0.28
N TYR A 10 7.25 -4.19 0.53
CA TYR A 10 8.36 -3.42 1.07
C TYR A 10 8.83 -3.99 2.40
N ARG A 11 10.12 -3.81 2.68
CA ARG A 11 10.74 -4.28 3.92
C ARG A 11 10.12 -3.60 5.13
N GLY A 12 9.56 -4.42 6.00
CA GLY A 12 8.85 -3.96 7.17
C GLY A 12 7.50 -3.30 6.84
N PRO A 13 6.68 -3.09 7.85
CA PRO A 13 5.36 -2.51 7.71
C PRO A 13 5.44 -1.07 7.19
N SER A 14 4.82 -0.75 6.06
CA SER A 14 4.81 0.55 5.38
C SER A 14 6.18 1.17 5.13
N GLY A 15 7.20 0.33 4.94
CA GLY A 15 8.57 0.76 4.76
C GLY A 15 9.42 0.55 6.01
N GLN A 16 10.70 0.81 5.89
CA GLN A 16 11.70 0.30 6.80
C GLN A 16 11.86 1.09 8.10
N LYS A 17 11.53 2.35 8.10
CA LYS A 17 11.73 3.23 9.24
C LYS A 17 10.44 3.96 9.55
N GLY A 18 9.78 3.52 10.60
CA GLY A 18 8.60 4.19 11.06
C GLY A 18 7.42 4.05 10.10
N LEU A 19 6.54 3.24 10.49
CA LEU A 19 5.26 3.06 9.87
C LEU A 19 4.40 4.23 10.18
N TYR A 20 4.31 5.12 9.22
CA TYR A 20 3.56 6.33 9.45
C TYR A 20 2.06 6.18 9.15
N ASN A 21 1.62 5.19 8.38
CA ASN A 21 0.20 5.11 8.03
C ASN A 21 -0.43 3.72 8.01
N ARG A 22 0.32 2.63 7.95
CA ARG A 22 -0.18 1.24 7.93
C ARG A 22 -1.49 1.08 7.13
N GLN A 23 -1.53 1.62 5.91
CA GLN A 23 -2.73 1.65 5.05
C GLN A 23 -3.38 0.27 4.89
N GLU A 24 -2.56 -0.77 4.85
CA GLU A 24 -2.99 -2.16 4.71
C GLU A 24 -3.85 -2.60 5.89
N VAL A 25 -3.54 -2.13 7.09
CA VAL A 25 -4.31 -2.44 8.31
C VAL A 25 -5.62 -1.68 8.32
N GLY A 26 -5.61 -0.40 7.95
CA GLY A 26 -6.84 0.39 7.80
C GLY A 26 -7.79 -0.23 6.75
N LEU A 27 -7.22 -0.68 5.62
CA LEU A 27 -7.99 -1.39 4.60
C LEU A 27 -8.54 -2.73 5.13
N ALA A 28 -7.74 -3.47 5.90
CA ALA A 28 -8.19 -4.71 6.53
C ALA A 28 -9.37 -4.48 7.49
N ARG A 29 -9.35 -3.40 8.28
CA ARG A 29 -10.48 -2.98 9.11
C ARG A 29 -11.73 -2.68 8.29
N ALA A 30 -11.56 -1.98 7.17
CA ALA A 30 -12.68 -1.70 6.28
C ALA A 30 -13.31 -2.98 5.72
N PHE A 31 -12.51 -3.96 5.31
CA PHE A 31 -13.00 -5.26 4.88
C PHE A 31 -13.68 -6.03 6.02
N ALA A 32 -13.12 -5.97 7.22
CA ALA A 32 -13.74 -6.60 8.41
C ALA A 32 -15.12 -5.98 8.74
N ALA A 33 -15.25 -4.67 8.62
CA ALA A 33 -16.52 -3.97 8.79
C ALA A 33 -17.57 -4.36 7.74
N LEU A 34 -17.12 -4.81 6.55
CA LEU A 34 -17.98 -5.34 5.49
C LEU A 34 -18.26 -6.86 5.63
N GLY A 35 -17.91 -7.46 6.76
CA GLY A 35 -18.15 -8.89 7.03
C GLY A 35 -17.16 -9.84 6.37
N CYS A 36 -16.01 -9.36 5.91
CA CYS A 36 -14.92 -10.19 5.43
C CYS A 36 -13.92 -10.49 6.56
N ARG A 37 -13.12 -11.53 6.38
CA ARG A 37 -11.89 -11.75 7.13
C ARG A 37 -10.73 -11.16 6.33
N ALA A 38 -9.89 -10.35 6.94
CA ALA A 38 -8.77 -9.70 6.29
C ALA A 38 -7.44 -10.12 6.93
N VAL A 39 -6.46 -10.49 6.09
CA VAL A 39 -5.13 -10.91 6.51
C VAL A 39 -4.09 -10.02 5.83
N VAL A 40 -3.37 -9.24 6.62
CA VAL A 40 -2.26 -8.41 6.14
C VAL A 40 -0.97 -9.21 6.23
N LEU A 41 -0.19 -9.21 5.16
CA LEU A 41 1.13 -9.87 5.16
C LEU A 41 2.23 -8.81 5.08
N TYR A 42 3.14 -8.87 6.04
CA TYR A 42 4.37 -8.07 6.03
C TYR A 42 5.59 -8.98 5.86
N PRO A 43 6.49 -8.66 4.94
CA PRO A 43 7.75 -9.42 4.82
C PRO A 43 8.70 -9.00 5.94
N GLU A 44 9.27 -9.98 6.61
CA GLU A 44 10.27 -9.77 7.67
C GLU A 44 11.58 -10.48 7.31
N PRO A 45 12.51 -9.77 6.65
CA PRO A 45 13.80 -10.33 6.29
C PRO A 45 14.61 -10.70 7.55
N GLY A 46 15.16 -11.92 7.54
CA GLY A 46 15.93 -12.45 8.68
C GLY A 46 15.10 -13.19 9.72
N ALA A 47 13.77 -13.08 9.70
CA ALA A 47 12.94 -13.90 10.58
C ALA A 47 13.08 -15.39 10.26
N LYS A 48 13.15 -16.22 11.31
CA LYS A 48 13.22 -17.68 11.21
C LYS A 48 11.84 -18.33 11.18
N ALA A 49 10.86 -17.68 11.81
CA ALA A 49 9.48 -18.17 11.90
C ALA A 49 8.49 -17.00 11.71
N PRO A 50 7.26 -17.28 11.29
CA PRO A 50 6.20 -16.29 11.22
C PRO A 50 5.86 -15.74 12.61
N LYS A 51 5.53 -14.44 12.67
CA LYS A 51 4.88 -13.80 13.82
C LYS A 51 3.47 -13.39 13.42
N VAL A 52 2.51 -13.55 14.33
CA VAL A 52 1.10 -13.25 14.07
C VAL A 52 0.56 -12.31 15.15
N GLU A 53 -0.22 -11.34 14.72
CA GLU A 53 -0.98 -10.43 15.56
C GLU A 53 -2.45 -10.44 15.12
N THR A 54 -3.36 -10.37 16.08
CA THR A 54 -4.82 -10.26 15.81
C THR A 54 -5.33 -9.04 16.58
N PRO A 55 -5.17 -7.84 16.01
CA PRO A 55 -5.52 -6.61 16.73
C PRO A 55 -7.03 -6.46 16.95
N GLU A 56 -7.85 -7.06 16.09
CA GLU A 56 -9.30 -6.97 16.11
C GLU A 56 -9.94 -8.24 15.56
N PRO A 57 -11.20 -8.53 15.86
CA PRO A 57 -11.93 -9.63 15.23
C PRO A 57 -11.88 -9.51 13.70
N ASN A 58 -11.61 -10.62 13.01
CA ASN A 58 -11.50 -10.71 11.55
C ASN A 58 -10.34 -9.92 10.91
N VAL A 59 -9.45 -9.31 11.69
CA VAL A 59 -8.21 -8.68 11.20
C VAL A 59 -7.00 -9.42 11.74
N LYS A 60 -6.20 -9.99 10.85
CA LYS A 60 -4.98 -10.73 11.17
C LYS A 60 -3.79 -10.08 10.47
N ILE A 61 -2.69 -9.97 11.17
CA ILE A 61 -1.42 -9.45 10.63
C ILE A 61 -0.38 -10.56 10.78
N CYS A 62 0.24 -10.94 9.67
CA CYS A 62 1.27 -11.96 9.63
C CYS A 62 2.60 -11.35 9.15
N TYR A 63 3.61 -11.42 9.97
CA TYR A 63 4.99 -11.09 9.61
C TYR A 63 5.67 -12.39 9.17
N LEU A 64 6.09 -12.44 7.91
CA LEU A 64 6.54 -13.68 7.28
C LEU A 64 8.01 -13.63 6.92
N PRO A 65 8.74 -14.74 7.07
CA PRO A 65 10.11 -14.84 6.60
C PRO A 65 10.24 -14.48 5.12
N ALA A 66 11.16 -13.57 4.82
CA ALA A 66 11.36 -13.04 3.48
C ALA A 66 12.85 -12.85 3.17
N VAL A 67 13.18 -12.67 1.92
CA VAL A 67 14.51 -12.29 1.44
C VAL A 67 14.49 -10.83 1.02
N ALA A 68 15.40 -10.03 1.58
CA ALA A 68 15.51 -8.62 1.24
C ALA A 68 16.12 -8.41 -0.14
N PHE A 69 15.56 -7.47 -0.90
CA PHE A 69 16.11 -6.99 -2.16
C PHE A 69 15.95 -5.46 -2.23
N GLY A 70 16.97 -4.73 -1.87
CA GLY A 70 16.90 -3.27 -1.74
C GLY A 70 15.84 -2.86 -0.71
N THR A 71 14.89 -2.04 -1.13
CA THR A 71 13.74 -1.62 -0.32
C THR A 71 12.58 -2.62 -0.33
N GLN A 72 12.63 -3.60 -1.21
CA GLN A 72 11.62 -4.64 -1.34
C GLN A 72 12.03 -5.92 -0.62
N ALA A 73 11.08 -6.84 -0.48
CA ALA A 73 11.34 -8.17 0.02
C ALA A 73 10.48 -9.21 -0.73
N LEU A 74 11.04 -10.39 -0.88
CA LEU A 74 10.40 -11.53 -1.52
C LEU A 74 10.03 -12.55 -0.44
N TYR A 75 8.76 -12.91 -0.38
CA TYR A 75 8.29 -14.00 0.47
C TYR A 75 8.91 -15.33 0.00
N LYS A 76 9.31 -16.16 0.94
CA LYS A 76 9.85 -17.49 0.63
C LYS A 76 8.79 -18.46 0.11
N SER A 77 7.53 -18.25 0.49
CA SER A 77 6.40 -19.07 0.11
C SER A 77 5.10 -18.26 0.15
N TRP A 78 4.15 -18.64 -0.69
CA TRP A 78 2.77 -18.16 -0.69
C TRP A 78 1.79 -19.16 -0.05
N GLN A 79 2.32 -20.22 0.61
CA GLN A 79 1.49 -21.26 1.26
C GLN A 79 0.47 -20.66 2.24
N ILE A 80 0.82 -19.58 2.89
CA ILE A 80 -0.07 -18.84 3.79
C ILE A 80 -1.43 -18.48 3.16
N LEU A 81 -1.51 -18.30 1.85
CA LEU A 81 -2.78 -18.03 1.17
C LEU A 81 -3.73 -19.23 1.24
N LEU A 82 -3.19 -20.44 1.19
CA LEU A 82 -3.98 -21.67 1.33
C LEU A 82 -4.31 -21.95 2.79
N ASP A 83 -3.34 -21.74 3.70
CA ASP A 83 -3.54 -21.94 5.13
C ASP A 83 -4.62 -21.01 5.68
N GLU A 84 -4.70 -19.78 5.15
CA GLU A 84 -5.73 -18.79 5.50
C GLU A 84 -7.00 -18.91 4.66
N GLN A 85 -7.07 -19.86 3.72
CA GLN A 85 -8.21 -20.08 2.82
C GLN A 85 -8.59 -18.79 2.07
N ALA A 86 -7.61 -18.15 1.45
CA ALA A 86 -7.80 -16.88 0.77
C ALA A 86 -8.76 -17.03 -0.43
N ASP A 87 -9.83 -16.26 -0.45
CA ASP A 87 -10.70 -16.11 -1.60
C ASP A 87 -10.14 -15.09 -2.60
N ALA A 88 -9.50 -14.04 -2.10
CA ALA A 88 -8.95 -12.98 -2.93
C ALA A 88 -7.67 -12.39 -2.34
N VAL A 89 -6.83 -11.86 -3.23
CA VAL A 89 -5.62 -11.12 -2.90
C VAL A 89 -5.74 -9.69 -3.44
N HIS A 90 -5.64 -8.71 -2.55
CA HIS A 90 -5.58 -7.29 -2.87
C HIS A 90 -4.14 -6.83 -2.95
N VAL A 91 -3.69 -6.42 -4.12
CA VAL A 91 -2.29 -6.05 -4.36
C VAL A 91 -2.12 -4.55 -4.55
N MET A 92 -1.29 -3.95 -3.71
CA MET A 92 -0.79 -2.59 -3.87
C MET A 92 0.70 -2.66 -4.24
N GLY A 93 1.00 -3.00 -5.48
CA GLY A 93 2.37 -3.40 -5.82
C GLY A 93 2.83 -2.97 -7.21
N ASP A 94 2.75 -1.69 -7.52
CA ASP A 94 3.00 -1.13 -8.86
C ASP A 94 4.20 -1.79 -9.59
N ASN A 95 5.39 -1.68 -9.02
CA ASN A 95 6.65 -2.22 -9.58
C ASN A 95 7.30 -3.28 -8.68
N SER A 96 6.52 -3.98 -7.87
CA SER A 96 7.06 -4.96 -6.92
C SER A 96 7.52 -6.25 -7.60
N LEU A 97 8.67 -6.74 -7.16
CA LEU A 97 9.30 -7.97 -7.68
C LEU A 97 8.41 -9.20 -7.51
N GLY A 98 7.65 -9.27 -6.42
CA GLY A 98 6.84 -10.42 -6.05
C GLY A 98 5.55 -10.61 -6.87
N VAL A 99 5.09 -9.58 -7.59
CA VAL A 99 3.78 -9.58 -8.27
C VAL A 99 3.57 -10.75 -9.23
N PRO A 100 4.46 -11.05 -10.19
CA PRO A 100 4.21 -12.16 -11.11
C PRO A 100 4.26 -13.53 -10.45
N GLY A 101 5.06 -13.69 -9.40
CA GLY A 101 5.10 -14.95 -8.62
C GLY A 101 3.81 -15.17 -7.85
N LEU A 102 3.31 -14.13 -7.20
CA LEU A 102 2.04 -14.13 -6.48
C LEU A 102 0.87 -14.40 -7.45
N TYR A 103 0.82 -13.71 -8.59
CA TYR A 103 -0.23 -13.93 -9.59
C TYR A 103 -0.29 -15.38 -10.05
N ARG A 104 0.86 -15.97 -10.42
CA ARG A 104 0.92 -17.40 -10.83
C ARG A 104 0.44 -18.34 -9.73
N PHE A 105 0.76 -18.04 -8.49
CA PHE A 105 0.27 -18.84 -7.36
C PHE A 105 -1.26 -18.71 -7.22
N CYS A 106 -1.81 -17.51 -7.29
CA CYS A 106 -3.25 -17.28 -7.23
C CYS A 106 -3.98 -17.98 -8.40
N GLU A 107 -3.48 -17.80 -9.61
CA GLU A 107 -4.04 -18.43 -10.82
C GLU A 107 -4.09 -19.97 -10.70
N LYS A 108 -2.99 -20.58 -10.23
CA LYS A 108 -2.90 -22.04 -10.01
C LYS A 108 -3.91 -22.56 -8.99
N HIS A 109 -4.24 -21.75 -7.98
CA HIS A 109 -5.09 -22.18 -6.86
C HIS A 109 -6.51 -21.59 -6.89
N GLY A 110 -6.89 -20.90 -7.98
CA GLY A 110 -8.22 -20.33 -8.12
C GLY A 110 -8.52 -19.15 -7.18
N ILE A 111 -7.47 -18.50 -6.68
CA ILE A 111 -7.59 -17.33 -5.79
C ILE A 111 -7.75 -16.07 -6.67
N VAL A 112 -8.75 -15.26 -6.40
CA VAL A 112 -8.96 -14.01 -7.14
C VAL A 112 -7.80 -13.05 -6.88
N PHE A 113 -7.16 -12.59 -7.95
CA PHE A 113 -6.10 -11.59 -7.88
C PHE A 113 -6.59 -10.27 -8.46
N TYR A 114 -6.49 -9.17 -7.71
CA TYR A 114 -6.77 -7.83 -8.21
C TYR A 114 -5.81 -6.81 -7.63
N SER A 115 -5.63 -5.69 -8.34
CA SER A 115 -4.63 -4.69 -7.98
C SER A 115 -5.19 -3.28 -7.89
N GLN A 116 -4.60 -2.49 -7.00
CA GLN A 116 -4.81 -1.06 -6.84
C GLN A 116 -3.50 -0.33 -7.08
N LEU A 117 -3.39 0.38 -8.19
CA LEU A 117 -2.15 1.01 -8.63
C LEU A 117 -2.14 2.51 -8.40
N GLY A 118 -0.98 3.04 -7.97
CA GLY A 118 -0.84 4.44 -7.57
C GLY A 118 0.30 5.19 -8.23
N ALA A 119 1.32 4.49 -8.70
CA ALA A 119 2.46 5.10 -9.36
C ALA A 119 2.98 4.18 -10.48
N LEU A 120 2.97 4.66 -11.70
CA LEU A 120 3.37 3.90 -12.88
C LEU A 120 4.76 4.30 -13.40
N LYS A 121 5.43 5.22 -12.69
CA LYS A 121 6.81 5.63 -12.98
C LYS A 121 7.61 5.68 -11.70
N SER A 122 8.87 5.31 -11.80
CA SER A 122 9.79 5.45 -10.68
C SER A 122 10.10 6.93 -10.42
N THR A 123 10.03 7.33 -9.15
CA THR A 123 10.42 8.67 -8.68
C THR A 123 11.87 8.72 -8.18
N SER A 124 12.68 7.70 -8.48
CA SER A 124 14.07 7.66 -8.07
C SER A 124 14.91 8.73 -8.78
N ASN A 125 15.71 9.47 -8.03
CA ASN A 125 16.68 10.43 -8.58
C ASN A 125 17.87 9.74 -9.27
N HIS A 126 18.10 8.45 -9.01
CA HIS A 126 19.16 7.67 -9.62
C HIS A 126 18.67 7.02 -10.92
N ALA A 127 19.26 7.39 -12.07
CA ALA A 127 18.83 6.92 -13.39
C ALA A 127 18.83 5.39 -13.53
N ILE A 128 19.86 4.71 -12.99
CA ILE A 128 19.95 3.24 -13.02
C ILE A 128 18.82 2.61 -12.22
N VAL A 129 18.57 3.10 -11.00
CA VAL A 129 17.47 2.61 -10.15
C VAL A 129 16.13 2.83 -10.84
N ARG A 130 15.94 4.01 -11.43
CA ARG A 130 14.72 4.32 -12.20
C ARG A 130 14.52 3.34 -13.35
N GLY A 131 15.54 3.09 -14.16
CA GLY A 131 15.46 2.13 -15.27
C GLY A 131 15.12 0.71 -14.81
N VAL A 132 15.72 0.23 -13.73
CA VAL A 132 15.37 -1.08 -13.15
C VAL A 132 13.92 -1.11 -12.65
N MET A 133 13.46 -0.06 -11.97
CA MET A 133 12.08 -0.01 -11.46
C MET A 133 11.05 0.07 -12.60
N ASP A 134 11.36 0.81 -13.67
CA ASP A 134 10.51 0.89 -14.86
C ASP A 134 10.47 -0.46 -15.61
N LEU A 135 11.58 -1.19 -15.67
CA LEU A 135 11.62 -2.56 -16.22
C LEU A 135 10.73 -3.51 -15.39
N LEU A 136 10.77 -3.41 -14.07
CA LEU A 136 9.93 -4.22 -13.19
C LEU A 136 8.44 -3.89 -13.36
N LEU A 137 8.11 -2.62 -13.53
CA LEU A 137 6.75 -2.21 -13.86
C LEU A 137 6.30 -2.83 -15.17
N HIS A 138 7.10 -2.70 -16.25
CA HIS A 138 6.77 -3.31 -17.56
C HIS A 138 6.48 -4.80 -17.46
N ARG A 139 7.29 -5.52 -16.68
CA ARG A 139 7.05 -6.93 -16.38
C ARG A 139 5.70 -7.15 -15.69
N ASN A 140 5.34 -6.30 -14.72
CA ASN A 140 4.10 -6.43 -13.98
C ASN A 140 2.88 -6.04 -14.82
N LEU A 141 3.03 -5.16 -15.82
CA LEU A 141 1.94 -4.84 -16.76
C LEU A 141 1.35 -6.07 -17.45
N THR A 142 2.17 -7.11 -17.67
CA THR A 142 1.67 -8.38 -18.24
C THR A 142 0.66 -9.08 -17.33
N VAL A 143 0.77 -8.90 -16.02
CA VAL A 143 -0.18 -9.38 -15.02
C VAL A 143 -1.41 -8.48 -14.97
N TYR A 144 -1.18 -7.17 -14.88
CA TYR A 144 -2.27 -6.18 -14.74
C TYR A 144 -3.21 -6.13 -15.94
N ARG A 145 -2.72 -6.46 -17.15
CA ARG A 145 -3.57 -6.62 -18.35
C ARG A 145 -4.55 -7.80 -18.26
N LYS A 146 -4.22 -8.81 -17.46
CA LYS A 146 -5.01 -10.06 -17.32
C LYS A 146 -5.92 -10.07 -16.10
N THR A 147 -5.73 -9.14 -15.17
CA THR A 147 -6.41 -9.13 -13.88
C THR A 147 -7.23 -7.85 -13.68
N PRO A 148 -8.28 -7.87 -12.84
CA PRO A 148 -8.97 -6.65 -12.46
C PRO A 148 -7.98 -5.65 -11.84
N THR A 149 -7.85 -4.49 -12.49
CA THR A 149 -6.92 -3.43 -12.06
C THR A 149 -7.69 -2.15 -11.83
N TYR A 150 -7.44 -1.51 -10.69
CA TYR A 150 -8.04 -0.26 -10.25
C TYR A 150 -6.97 0.81 -10.09
N ALA A 151 -7.32 2.05 -10.35
CA ALA A 151 -6.44 3.21 -10.21
C ALA A 151 -6.74 3.99 -8.94
N LYS A 152 -5.72 4.50 -8.26
CA LYS A 152 -5.89 5.39 -7.09
C LYS A 152 -6.40 6.76 -7.46
N THR A 153 -6.15 7.24 -8.69
CA THR A 153 -6.55 8.56 -9.18
C THR A 153 -6.97 8.51 -10.65
N PRO A 154 -7.74 9.49 -11.15
CA PRO A 154 -8.07 9.57 -12.56
C PRO A 154 -6.83 9.66 -13.48
N ALA A 155 -5.79 10.35 -13.06
CA ALA A 155 -4.53 10.45 -13.82
C ALA A 155 -3.86 9.08 -13.99
N VAL A 156 -3.83 8.26 -12.93
CA VAL A 156 -3.30 6.89 -12.99
C VAL A 156 -4.19 6.01 -13.87
N ALA A 157 -5.51 6.20 -13.85
CA ALA A 157 -6.40 5.46 -14.75
C ALA A 157 -6.09 5.73 -16.22
N ALA A 158 -5.96 7.00 -16.60
CA ALA A 158 -5.61 7.40 -17.97
C ALA A 158 -4.22 6.86 -18.37
N GLU A 159 -3.25 6.86 -17.45
CA GLU A 159 -1.92 6.30 -17.72
C GLU A 159 -1.97 4.77 -17.89
N LEU A 160 -2.74 4.04 -17.09
CA LEU A 160 -2.96 2.60 -17.25
C LEU A 160 -3.54 2.26 -18.63
N GLU A 161 -4.56 2.99 -19.05
CA GLU A 161 -5.18 2.82 -20.36
C GLU A 161 -4.18 3.07 -21.49
N SER A 162 -3.35 4.12 -21.38
CA SER A 162 -2.29 4.40 -22.36
C SER A 162 -1.25 3.28 -22.46
N LEU A 163 -1.06 2.51 -21.38
CA LEU A 163 -0.18 1.34 -21.31
C LEU A 163 -0.90 0.03 -21.70
N GLY A 164 -2.14 0.10 -22.16
CA GLY A 164 -2.94 -1.05 -22.56
C GLY A 164 -3.39 -1.92 -21.38
N VAL A 165 -3.54 -1.34 -20.18
CA VAL A 165 -4.11 -2.00 -19.00
C VAL A 165 -5.54 -1.51 -18.78
N PRO A 166 -6.57 -2.35 -18.95
CA PRO A 166 -7.95 -1.96 -18.72
C PRO A 166 -8.18 -1.58 -17.26
N CYS A 167 -8.48 -0.31 -17.00
CA CYS A 167 -8.82 0.17 -15.67
C CYS A 167 -10.30 -0.13 -15.37
N ARG A 168 -10.57 -0.88 -14.29
CA ARG A 168 -11.94 -1.25 -13.88
C ARG A 168 -12.66 -0.16 -13.10
N GLY A 169 -11.94 0.86 -12.66
CA GLY A 169 -12.50 1.98 -11.91
C GLY A 169 -11.50 2.62 -10.97
N LEU A 170 -11.98 3.60 -10.22
CA LEU A 170 -11.17 4.28 -9.21
C LEU A 170 -11.33 3.60 -7.85
N MET A 171 -10.20 3.35 -7.20
CA MET A 171 -10.10 2.87 -5.83
C MET A 171 -9.09 3.77 -5.10
N PRO A 172 -9.51 4.95 -4.62
CA PRO A 172 -8.63 5.88 -3.94
C PRO A 172 -8.11 5.30 -2.63
N VAL A 173 -7.02 5.86 -2.14
CA VAL A 173 -6.49 5.50 -0.81
C VAL A 173 -7.45 6.02 0.25
N GLY A 174 -7.92 5.12 1.10
CA GLY A 174 -8.71 5.46 2.27
C GLY A 174 -7.86 5.97 3.42
N LEU A 175 -8.51 6.61 4.36
CA LEU A 175 -7.93 7.02 5.63
C LEU A 175 -8.50 6.14 6.75
N ASP A 176 -7.61 5.57 7.56
CA ASP A 176 -8.04 4.84 8.76
C ASP A 176 -8.45 5.82 9.84
N THR A 177 -9.74 6.10 9.94
CA THR A 177 -10.29 7.07 10.89
C THR A 177 -10.17 6.60 12.35
N ALA A 178 -9.99 5.31 12.58
CA ALA A 178 -9.84 4.77 13.93
C ALA A 178 -8.52 5.18 14.61
N ILE A 179 -7.51 5.52 13.81
CA ILE A 179 -6.21 5.97 14.34
C ILE A 179 -6.05 7.50 14.39
N ILE A 180 -7.05 8.25 13.91
CA ILE A 180 -7.01 9.70 13.99
C ILE A 180 -7.34 10.11 15.41
N PRO A 181 -6.42 10.75 16.15
CA PRO A 181 -6.71 11.19 17.49
C PRO A 181 -7.76 12.29 17.48
N THR A 182 -8.71 12.21 18.40
CA THR A 182 -9.60 13.34 18.67
C THR A 182 -8.77 14.44 19.32
N ILE A 183 -8.60 15.57 18.64
CA ILE A 183 -7.89 16.71 19.19
C ILE A 183 -8.89 17.45 20.09
N PRO A 184 -8.67 17.47 21.40
CA PRO A 184 -9.53 18.25 22.29
C PRO A 184 -9.29 19.74 22.05
N GLY A 185 -10.37 20.49 21.90
CA GLY A 185 -10.31 21.93 21.80
C GLY A 185 -10.89 22.52 20.52
N SER A 186 -11.23 23.79 20.60
CA SER A 186 -11.72 24.54 19.46
C SER A 186 -10.57 25.06 18.60
N LYS A 187 -10.85 25.39 17.33
CA LYS A 187 -9.92 26.06 16.43
C LYS A 187 -9.27 27.31 17.09
N ALA A 188 -10.04 28.09 17.86
CA ALA A 188 -9.56 29.28 18.55
C ALA A 188 -8.55 28.90 19.65
N MET A 189 -8.80 27.84 20.41
CA MET A 189 -7.88 27.38 21.45
C MET A 189 -6.54 26.93 20.85
N ILE A 190 -6.56 26.13 19.80
CA ILE A 190 -5.34 25.65 19.12
C ILE A 190 -4.56 26.83 18.53
N ARG A 191 -5.25 27.80 17.91
CA ARG A 191 -4.58 29.01 17.39
C ARG A 191 -3.90 29.82 18.50
N ARG A 192 -4.55 29.92 19.66
CA ARG A 192 -3.97 30.64 20.82
C ARG A 192 -2.73 29.90 21.34
N GLU A 193 -2.77 28.60 21.49
CA GLU A 193 -1.61 27.78 21.89
C GLU A 193 -0.43 27.93 20.93
N LEU A 194 -0.70 28.03 19.63
CA LEU A 194 0.32 28.20 18.60
C LEU A 194 0.70 29.67 18.34
N ASN A 195 0.15 30.61 19.10
CA ASN A 195 0.33 32.07 18.91
C ASN A 195 -0.03 32.54 17.48
N ILE A 196 -1.06 31.95 16.87
CA ILE A 196 -1.54 32.31 15.54
C ILE A 196 -2.75 33.23 15.68
N ASN A 197 -2.67 34.45 15.11
CA ASN A 197 -3.77 35.39 15.08
C ASN A 197 -4.99 34.79 14.35
N GLU A 198 -6.20 35.07 14.84
CA GLU A 198 -7.45 34.53 14.29
C GLU A 198 -7.69 34.96 12.83
N GLN A 199 -7.23 36.14 12.45
CA GLN A 199 -7.39 36.71 11.10
C GLN A 199 -6.37 36.17 10.08
N VAL A 200 -5.31 35.51 10.52
CA VAL A 200 -4.26 34.97 9.61
C VAL A 200 -4.73 33.71 8.94
N LYS A 201 -4.56 33.61 7.62
CA LYS A 201 -4.73 32.36 6.89
C LYS A 201 -3.55 31.45 7.19
N VAL A 202 -3.84 30.18 7.53
CA VAL A 202 -2.82 29.17 7.81
C VAL A 202 -2.78 28.21 6.64
N LEU A 203 -1.60 28.07 6.03
CA LEU A 203 -1.27 27.02 5.08
C LEU A 203 -0.41 25.99 5.81
N ALA A 204 -0.85 24.74 5.77
CA ALA A 204 -0.10 23.63 6.37
C ALA A 204 0.43 22.71 5.26
N PHE A 205 1.74 22.42 5.31
CA PHE A 205 2.34 21.37 4.50
C PHE A 205 2.62 20.17 5.38
N VAL A 206 2.07 19.01 4.98
CA VAL A 206 2.30 17.74 5.67
C VAL A 206 2.91 16.76 4.67
N GLY A 207 4.17 16.42 4.86
CA GLY A 207 4.89 15.54 3.96
C GLY A 207 6.37 15.43 4.29
N ARG A 208 7.09 14.63 3.50
CA ARG A 208 8.55 14.60 3.58
C ARG A 208 9.12 15.90 3.00
N LEU A 209 10.15 16.42 3.66
CA LEU A 209 10.88 17.58 3.17
C LEU A 209 11.94 17.15 2.16
N ASP A 210 11.51 16.72 0.99
CA ASP A 210 12.37 16.32 -0.12
C ASP A 210 11.96 17.03 -1.42
N ALA A 211 12.87 17.04 -2.40
CA ALA A 211 12.65 17.71 -3.69
C ALA A 211 11.40 17.18 -4.44
N TYR A 212 11.05 15.91 -4.25
CA TYR A 212 9.87 15.31 -4.88
C TYR A 212 8.56 15.93 -4.36
N LYS A 213 8.53 16.32 -3.08
CA LYS A 213 7.36 16.93 -2.44
C LYS A 213 7.30 18.45 -2.57
N GLN A 214 8.35 19.05 -3.11
CA GLN A 214 8.43 20.48 -3.42
C GLN A 214 7.99 21.41 -2.27
N PRO A 215 8.47 21.21 -1.02
CA PRO A 215 8.01 22.02 0.11
C PRO A 215 8.37 23.51 -0.05
N LEU A 216 9.41 23.83 -0.82
CA LEU A 216 9.85 25.20 -1.04
C LEU A 216 8.93 26.00 -1.96
N ASP A 217 8.09 25.33 -2.77
CA ASP A 217 7.11 26.00 -3.63
C ASP A 217 5.98 26.67 -2.83
N LEU A 218 5.88 26.36 -1.52
CA LEU A 218 4.94 27.00 -0.60
C LEU A 218 5.51 28.22 0.11
N VAL A 219 6.81 28.45 -0.01
CA VAL A 219 7.49 29.60 0.62
C VAL A 219 7.69 30.65 -0.45
N PRO A 220 7.12 31.86 -0.28
CA PRO A 220 7.29 32.95 -1.24
C PRO A 220 8.73 33.42 -1.32
#